data_b4271d8389a35dcb4e004fdf42b0b658
#
_entry.id   b4271d8389a35dcb4e004fdf42b0b658
#
_cell.length_a   1.000
_cell.length_b   1.000
_cell.length_c   1.000
_cell.angle_alpha   90.00
_cell.angle_beta   90.00
_cell.angle_gamma   90.00
#
_symmetry.space_group_name_H-M   'P 1'
#
loop_
_entity.id
_entity.type
_entity.pdbx_description
1 polymer ?
#
loop_
_entity_poly.entity_id
_entity_poly.type
_entity_poly.pdbx_seq_one_letter_code
_entity_poly.pdbx_strand_id
1 'polypeptide(L)'
;MESITLNGIEYAYDSAPVLQDICLTIRKGEFFTLLGSSGCGKTTLLRLMAGFLKPDKGTIAIDGRDITPLPPEKRSMGVVFQNYALFPNMTVEENIAYGLRIRHRPAAEIKKQCAYFLELTDMGAYRDRRIEQLSGGQQQRVAIVRALIVAPDMLLLDEPLSNLDAALRVRMRQELRDIQEKTGVTTLFITHDQQEALSISHRIAVMDKGHIRQIGTPAEIYDRPANKFVANFVGVCNALSPEAAAALGAGERLMCRPEQLVLSREEGGLPVTVVQVRFDGPCYSYTVRHGESLYRVTMFNRPGAFFPAGSSAYMSLYRG
;
A
#
# COMPACT_ATOMS: atom_id res chain seq x y z
N MET A 1 -5.87 -20.04 8.49
CA MET A 1 -4.53 -20.31 9.03
C MET A 1 -3.72 -19.05 8.92
N GLU A 2 -2.95 -18.71 9.94
CA GLU A 2 -2.07 -17.53 9.97
C GLU A 2 -0.80 -17.90 9.23
N SER A 3 -0.29 -17.03 8.36
CA SER A 3 0.97 -17.28 7.66
C SER A 3 2.15 -16.71 8.41
N ILE A 4 2.04 -15.48 8.91
CA ILE A 4 3.09 -14.82 9.68
C ILE A 4 2.49 -14.06 10.86
N THR A 5 3.14 -14.20 12.02
CA THR A 5 2.81 -13.49 13.25
C THR A 5 4.06 -12.81 13.80
N LEU A 6 3.95 -11.53 14.08
CA LEU A 6 4.92 -10.73 14.80
C LEU A 6 4.32 -10.39 16.18
N ASN A 7 5.07 -10.66 17.25
CA ASN A 7 4.62 -10.41 18.62
C ASN A 7 5.63 -9.54 19.35
N GLY A 8 5.24 -8.29 19.67
CA GLY A 8 6.01 -7.38 20.49
C GLY A 8 7.38 -7.04 19.91
N ILE A 9 7.50 -6.83 18.59
CA ILE A 9 8.79 -6.54 17.96
C ILE A 9 9.24 -5.13 18.34
N GLU A 10 10.43 -5.07 18.97
CA GLU A 10 11.16 -3.84 19.23
C GLU A 10 12.51 -3.87 18.50
N TYR A 11 12.94 -2.72 18.01
CA TYR A 11 14.24 -2.58 17.36
C TYR A 11 14.74 -1.14 17.42
N ALA A 12 16.04 -0.97 17.72
CA ALA A 12 16.74 0.31 17.74
C ALA A 12 18.02 0.27 16.90
N TYR A 13 18.37 1.37 16.24
CA TYR A 13 19.70 1.60 15.70
C TYR A 13 20.47 2.48 16.70
N ASP A 14 21.62 2.01 17.16
CA ASP A 14 22.51 2.78 18.07
C ASP A 14 21.72 3.47 19.21
N SER A 15 20.84 2.74 19.87
CA SER A 15 19.94 3.21 20.94
C SER A 15 18.80 4.14 20.51
N ALA A 16 18.67 4.48 19.22
CA ALA A 16 17.52 5.23 18.70
C ALA A 16 16.39 4.26 18.36
N PRO A 17 15.24 4.28 19.07
CA PRO A 17 14.14 3.35 18.83
C PRO A 17 13.51 3.62 17.45
N VAL A 18 13.36 2.55 16.66
CA VAL A 18 12.78 2.59 15.31
C VAL A 18 11.47 1.83 15.25
N LEU A 19 11.36 0.72 15.97
CA LEU A 19 10.13 -0.07 16.07
C LEU A 19 9.82 -0.31 17.56
N GLN A 20 8.56 -0.15 17.93
CA GLN A 20 8.11 -0.21 19.30
C GLN A 20 6.82 -1.01 19.37
N ASP A 21 6.87 -2.16 20.05
CA ASP A 21 5.74 -3.06 20.30
C ASP A 21 4.91 -3.40 19.05
N ILE A 22 5.59 -3.82 17.96
CA ILE A 22 4.90 -4.18 16.73
C ILE A 22 4.27 -5.57 16.88
N CYS A 23 2.95 -5.59 16.88
CA CYS A 23 2.13 -6.79 16.83
C CYS A 23 1.34 -6.83 15.52
N LEU A 24 1.50 -7.89 14.74
CA LEU A 24 0.94 -8.02 13.41
C LEU A 24 0.72 -9.48 13.04
N THR A 25 -0.42 -9.78 12.43
CA THR A 25 -0.70 -11.08 11.82
C THR A 25 -1.09 -10.91 10.36
N ILE A 26 -0.39 -11.63 9.47
CA ILE A 26 -0.67 -11.69 8.03
C ILE A 26 -1.22 -13.09 7.73
N ARG A 27 -2.34 -13.17 7.03
CA ARG A 27 -3.01 -14.43 6.70
C ARG A 27 -2.37 -15.06 5.46
N LYS A 28 -2.48 -16.38 5.35
CA LYS A 28 -2.00 -17.10 4.16
C LYS A 28 -2.72 -16.63 2.89
N GLY A 29 -1.95 -16.35 1.84
CA GLY A 29 -2.48 -15.83 0.58
C GLY A 29 -2.96 -14.38 0.63
N GLU A 30 -2.71 -13.67 1.74
CA GLU A 30 -3.10 -12.27 1.88
C GLU A 30 -2.12 -11.34 1.14
N PHE A 31 -2.65 -10.32 0.48
CA PHE A 31 -1.88 -9.15 0.04
C PHE A 31 -1.98 -8.10 1.15
N PHE A 32 -0.97 -8.02 1.98
CA PHE A 32 -0.93 -7.14 3.15
C PHE A 32 0.01 -5.96 2.90
N THR A 33 -0.42 -4.76 3.22
CA THR A 33 0.38 -3.55 2.97
C THR A 33 0.79 -2.85 4.27
N LEU A 34 2.07 -2.48 4.36
CA LEU A 34 2.57 -1.51 5.33
C LEU A 34 2.59 -0.13 4.68
N LEU A 35 1.73 0.75 5.14
CA LEU A 35 1.59 2.12 4.66
C LEU A 35 2.09 3.09 5.73
N GLY A 36 2.92 4.07 5.36
CA GLY A 36 3.40 5.08 6.31
C GLY A 36 4.37 6.05 5.66
N SER A 37 4.67 7.16 6.33
CA SER A 37 5.65 8.15 5.90
C SER A 37 7.06 7.55 5.78
N SER A 38 7.94 8.22 5.04
CA SER A 38 9.35 7.84 5.01
C SER A 38 9.96 7.90 6.41
N GLY A 39 10.79 6.92 6.75
CA GLY A 39 11.44 6.85 8.07
C GLY A 39 10.59 6.31 9.23
N CYS A 40 9.32 5.90 9.01
CA CYS A 40 8.49 5.36 10.11
C CYS A 40 8.79 3.91 10.50
N GLY A 41 9.79 3.24 9.87
CA GLY A 41 10.24 1.89 10.24
C GLY A 41 9.83 0.75 9.30
N LYS A 42 9.13 1.00 8.18
CA LYS A 42 8.62 -0.05 7.27
C LYS A 42 9.72 -0.98 6.71
N THR A 43 10.75 -0.40 6.10
CA THR A 43 11.90 -1.17 5.56
C THR A 43 12.67 -1.89 6.67
N THR A 44 12.76 -1.31 7.86
CA THR A 44 13.37 -1.98 9.03
C THR A 44 12.57 -3.20 9.43
N LEU A 45 11.24 -3.10 9.49
CA LEU A 45 10.37 -4.23 9.78
C LEU A 45 10.51 -5.34 8.73
N LEU A 46 10.53 -4.97 7.43
CA LEU A 46 10.80 -5.93 6.35
C LEU A 46 12.13 -6.65 6.52
N ARG A 47 13.20 -5.91 6.84
CA ARG A 47 14.55 -6.49 7.06
C ARG A 47 14.58 -7.44 8.24
N LEU A 48 13.85 -7.15 9.31
CA LEU A 48 13.67 -8.04 10.47
C LEU A 48 12.91 -9.31 10.05
N MET A 49 11.83 -9.19 9.29
CA MET A 49 11.08 -10.34 8.77
C MET A 49 11.93 -11.20 7.84
N ALA A 50 12.68 -10.57 6.94
CA ALA A 50 13.58 -11.28 6.02
C ALA A 50 14.82 -11.90 6.71
N GLY A 51 15.12 -11.52 7.95
CA GLY A 51 16.26 -12.03 8.71
C GLY A 51 17.59 -11.32 8.47
N PHE A 52 17.57 -10.18 7.76
CA PHE A 52 18.76 -9.32 7.62
C PHE A 52 19.10 -8.55 8.90
N LEU A 53 18.12 -8.38 9.79
CA LEU A 53 18.28 -7.82 11.12
C LEU A 53 17.67 -8.78 12.14
N LYS A 54 18.12 -8.67 13.38
CA LYS A 54 17.57 -9.41 14.53
C LYS A 54 16.84 -8.42 15.43
N PRO A 55 15.60 -8.69 15.86
CA PRO A 55 14.88 -7.82 16.78
C PRO A 55 15.55 -7.80 18.16
N ASP A 56 15.47 -6.67 18.87
CA ASP A 56 15.95 -6.55 20.25
C ASP A 56 15.01 -7.30 21.19
N LYS A 57 13.67 -7.24 20.90
CA LYS A 57 12.64 -8.00 21.62
C LYS A 57 11.59 -8.51 20.65
N GLY A 58 10.79 -9.46 21.12
CA GLY A 58 9.69 -10.05 20.38
C GLY A 58 10.09 -11.24 19.54
N THR A 59 9.10 -11.80 18.85
CA THR A 59 9.24 -13.02 18.03
C THR A 59 8.55 -12.88 16.68
N ILE A 60 9.10 -13.58 15.68
CA ILE A 60 8.54 -13.70 14.34
C ILE A 60 8.30 -15.19 14.09
N ALA A 61 7.07 -15.56 13.79
CA ALA A 61 6.69 -16.94 13.51
C ALA A 61 6.00 -17.09 12.17
N ILE A 62 6.22 -18.23 11.48
CA ILE A 62 5.47 -18.68 10.29
C ILE A 62 4.75 -19.95 10.66
N ASP A 63 3.43 -19.99 10.48
CA ASP A 63 2.54 -21.11 10.83
C ASP A 63 2.84 -21.69 12.24
N GLY A 64 3.08 -20.78 13.21
CA GLY A 64 3.39 -21.13 14.60
C GLY A 64 4.85 -21.52 14.89
N ARG A 65 5.70 -21.65 13.86
CA ARG A 65 7.12 -21.95 14.02
C ARG A 65 7.91 -20.64 14.17
N ASP A 66 8.65 -20.49 15.26
CA ASP A 66 9.54 -19.35 15.47
C ASP A 66 10.70 -19.37 14.44
N ILE A 67 10.80 -18.30 13.66
CA ILE A 67 11.87 -18.08 12.69
C ILE A 67 12.81 -16.95 13.10
N THR A 68 12.60 -16.34 14.25
CA THR A 68 13.40 -15.21 14.76
C THR A 68 14.90 -15.49 14.74
N PRO A 69 15.38 -16.68 15.19
CA PRO A 69 16.81 -16.99 15.18
C PRO A 69 17.36 -17.41 13.82
N LEU A 70 16.50 -17.63 12.82
CA LEU A 70 16.93 -18.16 11.52
C LEU A 70 17.55 -17.05 10.66
N PRO A 71 18.66 -17.33 9.96
CA PRO A 71 19.25 -16.43 8.98
C PRO A 71 18.37 -16.37 7.70
N PRO A 72 18.57 -15.35 6.83
CA PRO A 72 17.69 -15.09 5.67
C PRO A 72 17.48 -16.30 4.75
N GLU A 73 18.53 -17.06 4.44
CA GLU A 73 18.50 -18.21 3.54
C GLU A 73 17.64 -19.38 4.06
N LYS A 74 17.30 -19.38 5.36
CA LYS A 74 16.48 -20.41 6.02
C LYS A 74 15.04 -19.99 6.27
N ARG A 75 14.65 -18.74 5.92
CA ARG A 75 13.31 -18.20 6.18
C ARG A 75 12.29 -18.43 5.08
N SER A 76 12.69 -19.00 3.95
CA SER A 76 11.79 -19.25 2.79
C SER A 76 11.04 -17.99 2.32
N MET A 77 11.68 -16.83 2.34
CA MET A 77 11.12 -15.55 1.90
C MET A 77 11.74 -15.10 0.58
N GLY A 78 10.88 -14.65 -0.36
CA GLY A 78 11.31 -13.93 -1.56
C GLY A 78 11.33 -12.43 -1.29
N VAL A 79 12.44 -11.74 -1.60
CA VAL A 79 12.57 -10.30 -1.37
C VAL A 79 12.80 -9.57 -2.68
N VAL A 80 12.03 -8.49 -2.91
CA VAL A 80 12.24 -7.53 -3.99
C VAL A 80 12.53 -6.19 -3.36
N PHE A 81 13.74 -5.68 -3.57
CA PHE A 81 14.16 -4.38 -3.08
C PHE A 81 13.74 -3.25 -4.03
N GLN A 82 13.73 -2.02 -3.54
CA GLN A 82 13.37 -0.81 -4.29
C GLN A 82 14.17 -0.63 -5.60
N ASN A 83 15.44 -1.03 -5.62
CA ASN A 83 16.32 -0.98 -6.81
C ASN A 83 16.30 -2.28 -7.62
N TYR A 84 15.34 -3.20 -7.34
CA TYR A 84 15.18 -4.52 -7.94
C TYR A 84 16.36 -5.49 -7.71
N ALA A 85 17.57 -5.01 -7.47
CA ALA A 85 18.81 -5.76 -7.24
C ALA A 85 19.02 -6.91 -8.26
N LEU A 86 18.71 -6.66 -9.54
CA LEU A 86 18.94 -7.60 -10.63
C LEU A 86 20.43 -7.74 -10.94
N PHE A 87 20.83 -8.91 -11.41
CA PHE A 87 22.21 -9.16 -11.84
C PHE A 87 22.43 -8.58 -13.24
N PRO A 88 23.21 -7.49 -13.38
CA PRO A 88 23.31 -6.76 -14.65
C PRO A 88 23.98 -7.56 -15.75
N ASN A 89 24.92 -8.45 -15.40
CA ASN A 89 25.67 -9.26 -16.37
C ASN A 89 24.91 -10.51 -16.86
N MET A 90 23.69 -10.74 -16.36
CA MET A 90 22.85 -11.89 -16.69
C MET A 90 21.69 -11.48 -17.59
N THR A 91 21.23 -12.44 -18.42
CA THR A 91 19.98 -12.31 -19.16
C THR A 91 18.77 -12.38 -18.22
N VAL A 92 17.57 -12.11 -18.78
CA VAL A 92 16.29 -12.29 -18.06
C VAL A 92 16.15 -13.71 -17.54
N GLU A 93 16.34 -14.72 -18.41
CA GLU A 93 16.23 -16.13 -17.99
C GLU A 93 17.26 -16.51 -16.94
N GLU A 94 18.48 -16.02 -17.06
CA GLU A 94 19.54 -16.30 -16.09
C GLU A 94 19.25 -15.71 -14.72
N ASN A 95 18.73 -14.45 -14.68
CA ASN A 95 18.25 -13.83 -13.45
C ASN A 95 17.16 -14.66 -12.79
N ILE A 96 16.14 -15.04 -13.57
CA ILE A 96 15.00 -15.83 -13.07
C ILE A 96 15.46 -17.20 -12.57
N ALA A 97 16.28 -17.91 -13.33
CA ALA A 97 16.77 -19.25 -13.02
C ALA A 97 17.74 -19.30 -11.83
N TYR A 98 18.32 -18.15 -11.45
CA TYR A 98 19.45 -18.10 -10.51
C TYR A 98 19.18 -18.83 -9.20
N GLY A 99 18.04 -18.54 -8.54
CA GLY A 99 17.70 -19.18 -7.26
C GLY A 99 17.53 -20.70 -7.35
N LEU A 100 16.98 -21.22 -8.45
CA LEU A 100 16.84 -22.66 -8.66
C LEU A 100 18.18 -23.34 -8.96
N ARG A 101 19.10 -22.64 -9.68
CA ARG A 101 20.46 -23.12 -9.93
C ARG A 101 21.26 -23.25 -8.63
N ILE A 102 21.19 -22.24 -7.74
CA ILE A 102 21.84 -22.30 -6.41
C ILE A 102 21.29 -23.44 -5.55
N ARG A 103 19.98 -23.75 -5.70
CA ARG A 103 19.34 -24.89 -5.02
C ARG A 103 19.60 -26.24 -5.72
N HIS A 104 20.48 -26.29 -6.74
CA HIS A 104 20.83 -27.49 -7.50
C HIS A 104 19.64 -28.25 -8.08
N ARG A 105 18.58 -27.53 -8.52
CA ARG A 105 17.41 -28.15 -9.14
C ARG A 105 17.77 -28.73 -10.53
N PRO A 106 17.11 -29.83 -10.97
CA PRO A 106 17.33 -30.38 -12.28
C PRO A 106 17.11 -29.38 -13.42
N ALA A 107 17.95 -29.41 -14.46
CA ALA A 107 17.86 -28.49 -15.59
C ALA A 107 16.49 -28.49 -16.29
N ALA A 108 15.84 -29.65 -16.39
CA ALA A 108 14.50 -29.79 -16.95
C ALA A 108 13.44 -29.06 -16.12
N GLU A 109 13.53 -29.13 -14.78
CA GLU A 109 12.65 -28.40 -13.86
C GLU A 109 12.87 -26.90 -14.00
N ILE A 110 14.12 -26.44 -14.02
CA ILE A 110 14.46 -25.00 -14.20
C ILE A 110 13.86 -24.48 -15.50
N LYS A 111 14.06 -25.19 -16.61
CA LYS A 111 13.52 -24.80 -17.92
C LYS A 111 12.00 -24.70 -17.90
N LYS A 112 11.32 -25.67 -17.29
CA LYS A 112 9.85 -25.69 -17.16
C LYS A 112 9.36 -24.53 -16.33
N GLN A 113 9.97 -24.25 -15.17
CA GLN A 113 9.56 -23.15 -14.28
C GLN A 113 9.84 -21.78 -14.93
N CYS A 114 11.00 -21.59 -15.56
CA CYS A 114 11.29 -20.35 -16.27
C CYS A 114 10.27 -20.10 -17.40
N ALA A 115 9.94 -21.09 -18.21
CA ALA A 115 8.95 -20.95 -19.27
C ALA A 115 7.58 -20.53 -18.71
N TYR A 116 7.11 -21.19 -17.64
CA TYR A 116 5.85 -20.85 -16.97
C TYR A 116 5.81 -19.41 -16.47
N PHE A 117 6.84 -18.97 -15.74
CA PHE A 117 6.85 -17.61 -15.17
C PHE A 117 7.06 -16.53 -16.23
N LEU A 118 7.83 -16.81 -17.29
CA LEU A 118 7.99 -15.90 -18.43
C LEU A 118 6.66 -15.68 -19.17
N GLU A 119 5.88 -16.74 -19.35
CA GLU A 119 4.54 -16.67 -19.93
C GLU A 119 3.57 -15.90 -18.99
N LEU A 120 3.56 -16.24 -17.70
CA LEU A 120 2.70 -15.60 -16.68
C LEU A 120 2.85 -14.07 -16.63
N THR A 121 4.05 -13.56 -16.97
CA THR A 121 4.40 -12.14 -16.87
C THR A 121 4.62 -11.46 -18.23
N ASP A 122 4.26 -12.10 -19.33
CA ASP A 122 4.46 -11.60 -20.71
C ASP A 122 5.93 -11.22 -21.01
N MET A 123 6.88 -11.95 -20.40
CA MET A 123 8.32 -11.68 -20.55
C MET A 123 9.01 -12.63 -21.53
N GLY A 124 8.28 -13.55 -22.20
CA GLY A 124 8.83 -14.55 -23.10
C GLY A 124 9.69 -13.97 -24.22
N ALA A 125 9.27 -12.89 -24.85
CA ALA A 125 10.01 -12.20 -25.93
C ALA A 125 11.31 -11.53 -25.46
N TYR A 126 11.51 -11.37 -24.16
CA TYR A 126 12.67 -10.69 -23.55
C TYR A 126 13.64 -11.67 -22.90
N ARG A 127 13.39 -12.96 -22.98
CA ARG A 127 14.10 -14.05 -22.30
C ARG A 127 15.63 -13.92 -22.38
N ASP A 128 16.16 -13.66 -23.57
CA ASP A 128 17.59 -13.63 -23.86
C ASP A 128 18.18 -12.20 -23.78
N ARG A 129 17.36 -11.20 -23.44
CA ARG A 129 17.83 -9.81 -23.28
C ARG A 129 18.57 -9.64 -21.97
N ARG A 130 19.54 -8.71 -21.96
CA ARG A 130 20.20 -8.24 -20.73
C ARG A 130 19.31 -7.26 -20.00
N ILE A 131 19.52 -7.12 -18.71
CA ILE A 131 18.70 -6.26 -17.83
C ILE A 131 18.73 -4.78 -18.28
N GLU A 132 19.86 -4.29 -18.77
CA GLU A 132 20.03 -2.90 -19.26
C GLU A 132 19.15 -2.58 -20.47
N GLN A 133 18.69 -3.59 -21.22
CA GLN A 133 17.83 -3.44 -22.40
C GLN A 133 16.34 -3.42 -22.07
N LEU A 134 16.01 -3.44 -20.78
CA LEU A 134 14.63 -3.51 -20.27
C LEU A 134 14.17 -2.18 -19.72
N SER A 135 12.86 -1.89 -19.90
CA SER A 135 12.22 -0.78 -19.18
C SER A 135 12.11 -1.07 -17.68
N GLY A 136 11.91 -0.04 -16.85
CA GLY A 136 11.75 -0.19 -15.40
C GLY A 136 10.67 -1.19 -15.00
N GLY A 137 9.50 -1.17 -15.66
CA GLY A 137 8.43 -2.15 -15.41
C GLY A 137 8.82 -3.58 -15.81
N GLN A 138 9.58 -3.76 -16.89
CA GLN A 138 10.10 -5.07 -17.28
C GLN A 138 11.13 -5.58 -16.26
N GLN A 139 12.03 -4.72 -15.79
CA GLN A 139 12.99 -5.07 -14.73
C GLN A 139 12.28 -5.49 -13.44
N GLN A 140 11.23 -4.77 -13.08
CA GLN A 140 10.41 -5.12 -11.92
C GLN A 140 9.77 -6.52 -12.06
N ARG A 141 9.17 -6.84 -13.22
CA ARG A 141 8.61 -8.17 -13.46
C ARG A 141 9.67 -9.26 -13.32
N VAL A 142 10.85 -9.06 -13.86
CA VAL A 142 11.98 -10.00 -13.70
C VAL A 142 12.34 -10.19 -12.22
N ALA A 143 12.41 -9.10 -11.43
CA ALA A 143 12.73 -9.18 -10.01
C ALA A 143 11.67 -9.96 -9.21
N ILE A 144 10.38 -9.73 -9.51
CA ILE A 144 9.26 -10.44 -8.87
C ILE A 144 9.31 -11.93 -9.23
N VAL A 145 9.48 -12.26 -10.51
CA VAL A 145 9.57 -13.65 -10.97
C VAL A 145 10.77 -14.37 -10.34
N ARG A 146 11.93 -13.69 -10.26
CA ARG A 146 13.12 -14.23 -9.60
C ARG A 146 12.86 -14.58 -8.13
N ALA A 147 12.08 -13.74 -7.44
CA ALA A 147 11.70 -14.00 -6.06
C ALA A 147 10.65 -15.11 -5.92
N LEU A 148 9.73 -15.25 -6.89
CA LEU A 148 8.64 -16.23 -6.86
C LEU A 148 9.05 -17.63 -7.31
N ILE A 149 9.98 -17.76 -8.27
CA ILE A 149 10.31 -19.04 -8.88
C ILE A 149 10.86 -20.08 -7.90
N VAL A 150 11.40 -19.62 -6.78
CA VAL A 150 11.89 -20.49 -5.70
C VAL A 150 10.77 -20.96 -4.75
N ALA A 151 9.50 -20.65 -5.08
CA ALA A 151 8.30 -20.98 -4.31
C ALA A 151 8.45 -20.58 -2.82
N PRO A 152 8.58 -19.26 -2.52
CA PRO A 152 8.70 -18.80 -1.15
C PRO A 152 7.37 -18.90 -0.40
N ASP A 153 7.43 -19.03 0.93
CA ASP A 153 6.23 -18.98 1.79
C ASP A 153 5.63 -17.56 1.80
N MET A 154 6.48 -16.53 1.62
CA MET A 154 6.07 -15.13 1.55
C MET A 154 6.93 -14.33 0.59
N LEU A 155 6.28 -13.39 -0.12
CA LEU A 155 6.92 -12.38 -0.97
C LEU A 155 6.95 -11.04 -0.23
N LEU A 156 8.14 -10.45 -0.09
CA LEU A 156 8.37 -9.15 0.54
C LEU A 156 8.75 -8.14 -0.55
N LEU A 157 7.98 -7.06 -0.68
CA LEU A 157 8.15 -6.04 -1.70
C LEU A 157 8.43 -4.68 -1.02
N ASP A 158 9.66 -4.17 -1.14
CA ASP A 158 10.08 -2.90 -0.55
C ASP A 158 9.98 -1.77 -1.57
N GLU A 159 8.92 -0.99 -1.53
CA GLU A 159 8.60 0.13 -2.43
C GLU A 159 8.82 -0.18 -3.92
N PRO A 160 8.30 -1.30 -4.45
CA PRO A 160 8.67 -1.80 -5.77
C PRO A 160 8.20 -0.90 -6.93
N LEU A 161 7.24 0.01 -6.69
CA LEU A 161 6.66 0.89 -7.71
C LEU A 161 7.25 2.31 -7.70
N SER A 162 8.11 2.64 -6.74
CA SER A 162 8.60 4.01 -6.51
C SER A 162 9.37 4.60 -7.69
N ASN A 163 10.07 3.76 -8.46
CA ASN A 163 10.92 4.17 -9.59
C ASN A 163 10.18 4.25 -10.93
N LEU A 164 8.85 4.09 -10.94
CA LEU A 164 8.02 4.09 -12.15
C LEU A 164 7.29 5.42 -12.33
N ASP A 165 7.04 5.79 -13.60
CA ASP A 165 6.15 6.90 -13.92
C ASP A 165 4.69 6.59 -13.53
N ALA A 166 3.84 7.63 -13.45
CA ALA A 166 2.47 7.51 -12.94
C ALA A 166 1.60 6.54 -13.76
N ALA A 167 1.71 6.55 -15.09
CA ALA A 167 0.90 5.69 -15.94
C ALA A 167 1.32 4.21 -15.84
N LEU A 168 2.63 3.96 -15.81
CA LEU A 168 3.18 2.63 -15.63
C LEU A 168 2.87 2.08 -14.22
N ARG A 169 2.91 2.94 -13.20
CA ARG A 169 2.58 2.58 -11.81
C ARG A 169 1.14 2.05 -11.69
N VAL A 170 0.17 2.71 -12.35
CA VAL A 170 -1.24 2.25 -12.35
C VAL A 170 -1.35 0.84 -12.96
N ARG A 171 -0.69 0.60 -14.09
CA ARG A 171 -0.69 -0.72 -14.74
C ARG A 171 0.00 -1.78 -13.88
N MET A 172 1.16 -1.46 -13.33
CA MET A 172 1.93 -2.40 -12.52
C MET A 172 1.24 -2.79 -11.22
N ARG A 173 0.42 -1.90 -10.63
CA ARG A 173 -0.44 -2.26 -9.48
C ARG A 173 -1.37 -3.41 -9.81
N GLN A 174 -2.08 -3.33 -10.94
CA GLN A 174 -2.99 -4.39 -11.36
C GLN A 174 -2.23 -5.69 -11.64
N GLU A 175 -1.11 -5.62 -12.37
CA GLU A 175 -0.28 -6.79 -12.67
C GLU A 175 0.26 -7.48 -11.40
N LEU A 176 0.70 -6.71 -10.40
CA LEU A 176 1.12 -7.26 -9.10
C LEU A 176 -0.01 -8.03 -8.42
N ARG A 177 -1.22 -7.48 -8.46
CA ARG A 177 -2.41 -8.11 -7.91
C ARG A 177 -2.72 -9.41 -8.65
N ASP A 178 -2.72 -9.37 -9.99
CA ASP A 178 -2.99 -10.55 -10.83
C ASP A 178 -1.96 -11.67 -10.60
N ILE A 179 -0.67 -11.32 -10.50
CA ILE A 179 0.40 -12.30 -10.19
C ILE A 179 0.17 -12.93 -8.82
N GLN A 180 -0.15 -12.13 -7.81
CA GLN A 180 -0.39 -12.62 -6.47
C GLN A 180 -1.63 -13.53 -6.41
N GLU A 181 -2.72 -13.18 -7.08
CA GLU A 181 -3.94 -13.99 -7.16
C GLU A 181 -3.70 -15.34 -7.88
N LYS A 182 -2.96 -15.31 -9.01
CA LYS A 182 -2.61 -16.53 -9.78
C LYS A 182 -1.67 -17.44 -9.02
N THR A 183 -0.74 -16.90 -8.22
CA THR A 183 0.25 -17.70 -7.47
C THR A 183 -0.22 -18.08 -6.08
N GLY A 184 -1.17 -17.34 -5.50
CA GLY A 184 -1.65 -17.50 -4.13
C GLY A 184 -0.59 -17.20 -3.06
N VAL A 185 0.55 -16.56 -3.42
CA VAL A 185 1.63 -16.27 -2.48
C VAL A 185 1.22 -15.22 -1.47
N THR A 186 1.53 -15.43 -0.19
CA THR A 186 1.37 -14.39 0.84
C THR A 186 2.31 -13.24 0.53
N THR A 187 1.82 -12.02 0.48
CA THR A 187 2.61 -10.86 0.05
C THR A 187 2.57 -9.75 1.11
N LEU A 188 3.76 -9.29 1.51
CA LEU A 188 3.93 -8.02 2.22
C LEU A 188 4.41 -6.96 1.23
N PHE A 189 3.64 -5.90 1.10
CA PHE A 189 3.93 -4.77 0.24
C PHE A 189 4.19 -3.52 1.07
N ILE A 190 5.32 -2.87 0.84
CA ILE A 190 5.66 -1.61 1.50
C ILE A 190 5.47 -0.48 0.52
N THR A 191 4.78 0.56 0.94
CA THR A 191 4.63 1.79 0.18
C THR A 191 4.40 3.00 1.09
N HIS A 192 4.63 4.18 0.56
CA HIS A 192 4.20 5.46 1.12
C HIS A 192 3.05 6.07 0.31
N ASP A 193 2.67 5.44 -0.80
CA ASP A 193 1.57 5.88 -1.67
C ASP A 193 0.24 5.29 -1.20
N GLN A 194 -0.69 6.19 -0.85
CA GLN A 194 -2.01 5.82 -0.35
C GLN A 194 -2.86 5.13 -1.43
N GLN A 195 -2.75 5.57 -2.68
CA GLN A 195 -3.51 5.00 -3.78
C GLN A 195 -3.07 3.57 -4.08
N GLU A 196 -1.77 3.28 -3.96
CA GLU A 196 -1.25 1.93 -4.07
C GLU A 196 -1.88 1.05 -2.98
N ALA A 197 -1.74 1.46 -1.71
CA ALA A 197 -2.25 0.70 -0.58
C ALA A 197 -3.75 0.43 -0.68
N LEU A 198 -4.55 1.47 -0.98
CA LEU A 198 -6.01 1.35 -1.05
C LEU A 198 -6.49 0.47 -2.21
N SER A 199 -5.75 0.44 -3.35
CA SER A 199 -6.20 -0.23 -4.57
C SER A 199 -5.89 -1.72 -4.65
N ILE A 200 -4.79 -2.19 -4.01
CA ILE A 200 -4.32 -3.57 -4.20
C ILE A 200 -4.38 -4.45 -2.96
N SER A 201 -4.55 -3.85 -1.78
CA SER A 201 -4.43 -4.57 -0.52
C SER A 201 -5.72 -5.27 -0.10
N HIS A 202 -5.59 -6.43 0.53
CA HIS A 202 -6.67 -7.02 1.32
C HIS A 202 -6.78 -6.32 2.67
N ARG A 203 -5.64 -6.07 3.34
CA ARG A 203 -5.55 -5.30 4.58
C ARG A 203 -4.32 -4.41 4.57
N ILE A 204 -4.41 -3.30 5.29
CA ILE A 204 -3.38 -2.29 5.41
C ILE A 204 -3.07 -2.09 6.90
N ALA A 205 -1.79 -2.05 7.25
CA ALA A 205 -1.33 -1.50 8.51
C ALA A 205 -0.77 -0.09 8.27
N VAL A 206 -1.36 0.90 8.90
CA VAL A 206 -0.87 2.29 8.88
C VAL A 206 0.15 2.46 9.99
N MET A 207 1.39 2.81 9.61
CA MET A 207 2.52 3.00 10.53
C MET A 207 2.86 4.48 10.69
N ASP A 208 3.22 4.85 11.92
CA ASP A 208 3.74 6.16 12.27
C ASP A 208 4.74 6.05 13.40
N LYS A 209 5.94 6.61 13.22
CA LYS A 209 6.98 6.71 14.25
C LYS A 209 7.23 5.39 15.00
N GLY A 210 7.38 4.30 14.25
CA GLY A 210 7.67 2.99 14.81
C GLY A 210 6.49 2.24 15.41
N HIS A 211 5.28 2.75 15.32
CA HIS A 211 4.06 2.10 15.84
C HIS A 211 3.06 1.79 14.72
N ILE A 212 2.27 0.74 14.88
CA ILE A 212 1.07 0.50 14.08
C ILE A 212 -0.08 1.32 14.68
N ARG A 213 -0.68 2.21 13.89
CA ARG A 213 -1.78 3.09 14.32
C ARG A 213 -3.15 2.48 14.05
N GLN A 214 -3.28 1.70 13.00
CA GLN A 214 -4.50 0.96 12.65
C GLN A 214 -4.16 -0.17 11.69
N ILE A 215 -4.89 -1.27 11.80
CA ILE A 215 -4.93 -2.35 10.81
C ILE A 215 -6.38 -2.54 10.41
N GLY A 216 -6.65 -2.62 9.11
CA GLY A 216 -8.01 -2.85 8.58
C GLY A 216 -8.01 -3.07 7.07
N THR A 217 -9.17 -3.35 6.52
CA THR A 217 -9.39 -3.32 5.07
C THR A 217 -9.23 -1.90 4.53
N PRO A 218 -8.97 -1.71 3.22
CA PRO A 218 -8.92 -0.38 2.62
C PRO A 218 -10.12 0.50 2.99
N ALA A 219 -11.34 -0.05 2.94
CA ALA A 219 -12.56 0.67 3.30
C ALA A 219 -12.59 1.06 4.77
N GLU A 220 -12.20 0.16 5.70
CA GLU A 220 -12.14 0.49 7.13
C GLU A 220 -11.13 1.59 7.44
N ILE A 221 -9.94 1.54 6.81
CA ILE A 221 -8.90 2.56 6.99
C ILE A 221 -9.37 3.93 6.47
N TYR A 222 -10.08 3.94 5.34
CA TYR A 222 -10.54 5.18 4.71
C TYR A 222 -11.80 5.77 5.37
N ASP A 223 -12.84 4.93 5.58
CA ASP A 223 -14.15 5.38 6.07
C ASP A 223 -14.25 5.46 7.59
N ARG A 224 -13.46 4.65 8.31
CA ARG A 224 -13.48 4.51 9.77
C ARG A 224 -12.08 4.62 10.37
N PRO A 225 -11.39 5.76 10.15
CA PRO A 225 -10.06 5.95 10.72
C PRO A 225 -10.11 5.95 12.25
N ALA A 226 -9.22 5.20 12.89
CA ALA A 226 -9.17 5.02 14.35
C ALA A 226 -8.75 6.30 15.09
N ASN A 227 -8.08 7.24 14.42
CA ASN A 227 -7.62 8.49 15.00
C ASN A 227 -7.38 9.57 13.93
N LYS A 228 -7.13 10.80 14.38
CA LYS A 228 -6.87 11.96 13.50
C LYS A 228 -5.66 11.77 12.59
N PHE A 229 -4.62 11.05 13.06
CA PHE A 229 -3.45 10.79 12.23
C PHE A 229 -3.84 9.94 11.01
N VAL A 230 -4.48 8.80 11.21
CA VAL A 230 -4.93 7.93 10.11
C VAL A 230 -5.88 8.66 9.17
N ALA A 231 -6.85 9.42 9.72
CA ALA A 231 -7.79 10.21 8.94
C ALA A 231 -7.11 11.19 7.97
N ASN A 232 -6.09 11.90 8.44
CA ASN A 232 -5.36 12.90 7.66
C ASN A 232 -4.24 12.30 6.80
N PHE A 233 -3.70 11.15 7.21
CA PHE A 233 -2.66 10.46 6.48
C PHE A 233 -3.22 9.71 5.27
N VAL A 234 -4.42 9.13 5.38
CA VAL A 234 -5.07 8.38 4.29
C VAL A 234 -6.17 9.22 3.65
N GLY A 235 -5.76 10.20 2.84
CA GLY A 235 -6.65 11.14 2.16
C GLY A 235 -6.96 12.41 2.95
N VAL A 236 -7.80 13.25 2.36
CA VAL A 236 -8.25 14.50 2.98
C VAL A 236 -9.42 14.20 3.91
N CYS A 237 -9.45 14.86 5.08
CA CYS A 237 -10.53 14.72 6.04
C CYS A 237 -10.95 16.11 6.57
N ASN A 238 -12.25 16.34 6.66
CA ASN A 238 -12.82 17.51 7.35
C ASN A 238 -12.99 17.19 8.83
N ALA A 239 -12.54 18.09 9.69
CA ALA A 239 -12.92 18.09 11.10
C ALA A 239 -14.19 18.93 11.25
N LEU A 240 -15.27 18.32 11.70
CA LEU A 240 -16.53 18.99 11.98
C LEU A 240 -16.50 19.57 13.41
N SER A 241 -16.95 20.83 13.57
CA SER A 241 -17.29 21.31 14.90
C SER A 241 -18.54 20.56 15.41
N PRO A 242 -18.78 20.47 16.74
CA PRO A 242 -19.99 19.86 17.27
C PRO A 242 -21.28 20.50 16.69
N GLU A 243 -21.27 21.80 16.46
CA GLU A 243 -22.40 22.55 15.88
C GLU A 243 -22.61 22.14 14.40
N ALA A 244 -21.52 22.07 13.61
CA ALA A 244 -21.59 21.62 12.22
C ALA A 244 -22.02 20.15 12.12
N ALA A 245 -21.53 19.27 12.99
CA ALA A 245 -21.95 17.88 13.05
C ALA A 245 -23.44 17.74 13.35
N ALA A 246 -23.96 18.51 14.30
CA ALA A 246 -25.39 18.55 14.63
C ALA A 246 -26.23 19.05 13.43
N ALA A 247 -25.84 20.18 12.81
CA ALA A 247 -26.54 20.75 11.66
C ALA A 247 -26.54 19.84 10.44
N LEU A 248 -25.48 19.05 10.24
CA LEU A 248 -25.36 18.05 9.18
C LEU A 248 -26.06 16.72 9.51
N GLY A 249 -26.50 16.52 10.74
CA GLY A 249 -27.06 15.25 11.20
C GLY A 249 -26.01 14.12 11.27
N ALA A 250 -24.75 14.49 11.51
CA ALA A 250 -23.62 13.56 11.55
C ALA A 250 -23.52 12.76 12.87
N GLY A 251 -24.36 13.06 13.87
CA GLY A 251 -24.32 12.45 15.21
C GLY A 251 -22.97 12.74 15.90
N GLU A 252 -22.35 11.72 16.47
CA GLU A 252 -21.04 11.84 17.13
C GLU A 252 -19.86 11.87 16.16
N ARG A 253 -20.11 11.77 14.87
CA ARG A 253 -19.08 11.74 13.84
C ARG A 253 -18.49 13.14 13.62
N LEU A 254 -17.31 13.39 14.17
CA LEU A 254 -16.60 14.68 14.05
C LEU A 254 -15.62 14.72 12.87
N MET A 255 -15.56 13.68 12.05
CA MET A 255 -14.70 13.62 10.87
C MET A 255 -15.47 13.09 9.67
N CYS A 256 -15.31 13.72 8.51
CA CYS A 256 -15.91 13.25 7.25
C CYS A 256 -15.01 13.53 6.06
N ARG A 257 -15.15 12.68 5.02
CA ARG A 257 -14.43 12.84 3.75
C ARG A 257 -15.08 13.93 2.90
N PRO A 258 -14.30 14.62 2.03
CA PRO A 258 -14.84 15.67 1.16
C PRO A 258 -15.98 15.20 0.25
N GLU A 259 -15.93 13.97 -0.24
CA GLU A 259 -16.95 13.34 -1.10
C GLU A 259 -18.19 12.87 -0.34
N GLN A 260 -18.16 12.89 0.98
CA GLN A 260 -19.33 12.62 1.83
C GLN A 260 -20.15 13.89 2.07
N LEU A 261 -19.68 15.03 1.58
CA LEU A 261 -20.36 16.31 1.63
C LEU A 261 -20.84 16.70 0.24
N VAL A 262 -22.02 17.32 0.19
CA VAL A 262 -22.61 17.85 -1.05
C VAL A 262 -23.04 19.29 -0.84
N LEU A 263 -22.97 20.08 -1.92
CA LEU A 263 -23.49 21.45 -1.97
C LEU A 263 -24.83 21.45 -2.71
N SER A 264 -25.79 22.20 -2.18
CA SER A 264 -27.10 22.46 -2.78
C SER A 264 -27.39 23.97 -2.84
N ARG A 265 -28.24 24.39 -3.78
CA ARG A 265 -28.81 25.73 -3.82
C ARG A 265 -30.11 25.81 -3.01
N GLU A 266 -30.74 24.66 -2.77
CA GLU A 266 -31.95 24.54 -1.98
C GLU A 266 -31.60 24.61 -0.48
N GLU A 267 -32.47 25.25 0.29
CA GLU A 267 -32.31 25.34 1.75
C GLU A 267 -32.34 23.94 2.37
N GLY A 268 -31.32 23.68 3.18
CA GLY A 268 -31.17 22.42 3.92
C GLY A 268 -29.72 22.14 4.26
N GLY A 269 -29.44 21.89 5.54
CA GLY A 269 -28.08 21.69 6.04
C GLY A 269 -27.37 22.98 6.47
N LEU A 270 -26.06 23.00 6.40
CA LEU A 270 -25.21 24.08 6.90
C LEU A 270 -25.04 25.17 5.84
N PRO A 271 -25.44 26.46 6.09
CA PRO A 271 -25.20 27.52 5.13
C PRO A 271 -23.71 27.79 5.01
N VAL A 272 -23.18 27.86 3.78
CA VAL A 272 -21.76 28.07 3.51
C VAL A 272 -21.56 29.04 2.35
N THR A 273 -20.38 29.65 2.30
CA THR A 273 -19.93 30.45 1.16
C THR A 273 -18.77 29.71 0.48
N VAL A 274 -18.83 29.58 -0.84
CA VAL A 274 -17.76 28.99 -1.65
C VAL A 274 -16.58 29.96 -1.69
N VAL A 275 -15.45 29.56 -1.10
CA VAL A 275 -14.23 30.36 -1.07
C VAL A 275 -13.37 30.11 -2.30
N GLN A 276 -13.25 28.84 -2.68
CA GLN A 276 -12.42 28.40 -3.81
C GLN A 276 -13.05 27.22 -4.50
N VAL A 277 -12.86 27.16 -5.82
CA VAL A 277 -13.21 26.00 -6.64
C VAL A 277 -12.02 25.61 -7.49
N ARG A 278 -11.75 24.31 -7.60
CA ARG A 278 -10.76 23.72 -8.48
C ARG A 278 -11.41 22.64 -9.31
N PHE A 279 -11.10 22.63 -10.61
CA PHE A 279 -11.55 21.61 -11.54
C PHE A 279 -10.49 20.50 -11.67
N ASP A 280 -10.86 19.30 -11.30
CA ASP A 280 -9.98 18.11 -11.31
C ASP A 280 -10.43 17.08 -12.38
N GLY A 281 -11.06 17.56 -13.47
CA GLY A 281 -11.59 16.71 -14.54
C GLY A 281 -12.94 16.08 -14.19
N PRO A 282 -12.98 14.86 -13.65
CA PRO A 282 -14.25 14.21 -13.31
C PRO A 282 -14.97 14.85 -12.11
N CYS A 283 -14.28 15.69 -11.34
CA CYS A 283 -14.79 16.29 -10.11
C CYS A 283 -14.45 17.77 -10.03
N TYR A 284 -15.25 18.49 -9.22
CA TYR A 284 -14.89 19.78 -8.65
C TYR A 284 -14.54 19.61 -7.18
N SER A 285 -13.42 20.22 -6.77
CA SER A 285 -13.00 20.35 -5.38
C SER A 285 -13.29 21.75 -4.90
N TYR A 286 -14.15 21.89 -3.90
CA TYR A 286 -14.54 23.16 -3.29
C TYR A 286 -13.89 23.31 -1.93
N THR A 287 -13.48 24.56 -1.61
CA THR A 287 -13.28 25.00 -0.23
C THR A 287 -14.43 25.91 0.12
N VAL A 288 -15.19 25.58 1.14
CA VAL A 288 -16.35 26.36 1.60
C VAL A 288 -16.14 26.84 3.03
N ARG A 289 -16.74 27.97 3.38
CA ARG A 289 -16.62 28.58 4.69
C ARG A 289 -17.98 28.63 5.38
N HIS A 290 -18.00 28.24 6.65
CA HIS A 290 -19.08 28.50 7.60
C HIS A 290 -18.49 29.17 8.85
N GLY A 291 -18.85 30.42 9.13
CA GLY A 291 -18.18 31.20 10.17
C GLY A 291 -16.68 31.28 9.93
N GLU A 292 -15.88 30.88 10.90
CA GLU A 292 -14.41 30.79 10.79
C GLU A 292 -13.91 29.44 10.24
N SER A 293 -14.77 28.44 10.15
CA SER A 293 -14.39 27.07 9.73
C SER A 293 -14.38 26.92 8.22
N LEU A 294 -13.36 26.22 7.72
CA LEU A 294 -13.24 25.85 6.32
C LEU A 294 -13.47 24.34 6.15
N TYR A 295 -14.27 23.97 5.17
CA TYR A 295 -14.56 22.59 4.80
C TYR A 295 -14.20 22.35 3.34
N ARG A 296 -13.75 21.13 3.03
CA ARG A 296 -13.52 20.66 1.66
C ARG A 296 -14.67 19.78 1.23
N VAL A 297 -15.18 20.04 0.01
CA VAL A 297 -16.27 19.26 -0.59
C VAL A 297 -15.82 18.83 -1.97
N THR A 298 -16.01 17.55 -2.31
CA THR A 298 -15.71 17.01 -3.64
C THR A 298 -17.01 16.53 -4.28
N MET A 299 -17.35 17.10 -5.45
CA MET A 299 -18.54 16.75 -6.18
C MET A 299 -18.20 16.30 -7.61
N PHE A 300 -18.90 15.29 -8.12
CA PHE A 300 -18.76 14.92 -9.52
C PHE A 300 -19.16 16.07 -10.45
N ASN A 301 -18.41 16.21 -11.55
CA ASN A 301 -18.72 17.15 -12.62
C ASN A 301 -20.00 16.69 -13.35
N ARG A 302 -21.13 17.29 -12.99
CA ARG A 302 -22.43 17.05 -13.60
C ARG A 302 -23.04 18.39 -14.05
N PRO A 303 -23.88 18.40 -15.12
CA PRO A 303 -24.62 19.60 -15.51
C PRO A 303 -25.39 20.20 -14.33
N GLY A 304 -25.24 21.50 -14.10
CA GLY A 304 -25.91 22.22 -13.01
C GLY A 304 -25.27 22.11 -11.62
N ALA A 305 -24.22 21.30 -11.45
CA ALA A 305 -23.56 21.09 -10.16
C ALA A 305 -22.42 22.09 -9.86
N PHE A 306 -22.18 23.08 -10.72
CA PHE A 306 -21.12 24.06 -10.54
C PHE A 306 -21.54 25.22 -9.61
N PHE A 307 -20.71 25.51 -8.62
CA PHE A 307 -20.85 26.62 -7.69
C PHE A 307 -19.64 27.55 -7.87
N PRO A 308 -19.82 28.79 -8.36
CA PRO A 308 -18.71 29.73 -8.51
C PRO A 308 -18.20 30.23 -7.15
N ALA A 309 -16.92 30.62 -7.11
CA ALA A 309 -16.34 31.27 -5.94
C ALA A 309 -17.16 32.56 -5.58
N GLY A 310 -17.39 32.79 -4.32
CA GLY A 310 -18.22 33.86 -3.78
C GLY A 310 -19.70 33.54 -3.68
N SER A 311 -20.17 32.42 -4.24
CA SER A 311 -21.58 32.02 -4.15
C SER A 311 -21.95 31.45 -2.78
N SER A 312 -23.22 31.66 -2.37
CA SER A 312 -23.80 30.99 -1.21
C SER A 312 -24.34 29.63 -1.60
N ALA A 313 -24.24 28.66 -0.72
CA ALA A 313 -24.75 27.29 -0.86
C ALA A 313 -25.12 26.71 0.50
N TYR A 314 -25.82 25.59 0.49
CA TYR A 314 -26.05 24.77 1.68
C TYR A 314 -25.25 23.47 1.57
N MET A 315 -24.51 23.15 2.63
CA MET A 315 -23.70 21.93 2.72
C MET A 315 -24.45 20.88 3.55
N SER A 316 -24.56 19.67 3.02
CA SER A 316 -25.20 18.54 3.72
C SER A 316 -24.37 17.28 3.57
N LEU A 317 -24.62 16.24 4.40
CA LEU A 317 -24.07 14.91 4.17
C LEU A 317 -24.77 14.26 2.97
N TYR A 318 -23.99 13.63 2.13
CA TYR A 318 -24.51 12.79 1.05
C TYR A 318 -25.31 11.63 1.68
N ARG A 319 -26.61 11.57 1.35
CA ARG A 319 -27.50 10.47 1.68
C ARG A 319 -27.67 9.67 0.40
N GLY A 320 -26.89 8.58 0.25
CA GLY A 320 -26.91 7.70 -0.92
C GLY A 320 -28.28 7.09 -1.19
#